data_c9347c2e35f8cdb6d4e5c7dc284b9c0d
#
_entry.id   c9347c2e35f8cdb6d4e5c7dc284b9c0d
#
_cell.length_a   1.000
_cell.length_b   1.000
_cell.length_c   1.000
_cell.angle_alpha   90.00
_cell.angle_beta   90.00
_cell.angle_gamma   90.00
#
_symmetry.space_group_name_H-M   'P 1'
#
loop_
_entity.id
_entity.type
_entity.pdbx_description
1 polymer ?
#
loop_
_entity_poly.entity_id
_entity_poly.type
_entity_poly.pdbx_seq_one_letter_code
_entity_poly.pdbx_strand_id
1 'polypeptide(L)'
;MGTTLAEKVWADHLVRKGSDGAPDLLYIDLMLMHEVTSPQAFEGLRLAGRKPRHVDQLIATEDHNTPTVDIDRPNPDETSALQLTTLEKNCKEFGVRLHPLGDADQGIVHAFAPILGLTQPGMTIVCGDSHTSTHGAFGALAFGIGTSEVEHVMATQTLSLKPFKTMAVNVNGKLPADATAKDIILAIIAKIGTGGGQGYVIEYRGEAIRNLTMDERMTVCNMSIEAGARAGMIAPDETTFEYLKGRPHAPEGELWDQAVAYWKTLKTDDDAVFDKVVDLSLIHISEPTRLQLI
;
A
#
# COMPACT_ATOMS: atom_id res chain seq x y z
N MET A 1 -8.44 -16.82 21.24
CA MET A 1 -9.15 -16.12 20.17
C MET A 1 -8.07 -15.80 19.15
N GLY A 2 -8.21 -16.31 17.95
CA GLY A 2 -7.21 -16.10 16.90
C GLY A 2 -7.11 -14.66 16.46
N THR A 3 -6.05 -14.34 15.77
CA THR A 3 -5.65 -12.99 15.36
C THR A 3 -5.68 -12.88 13.85
N THR A 4 -6.25 -11.82 13.30
CA THR A 4 -6.26 -11.55 11.87
C THR A 4 -4.88 -11.08 11.38
N LEU A 5 -4.61 -11.17 10.06
CA LEU A 5 -3.39 -10.67 9.44
C LEU A 5 -3.12 -9.20 9.82
N ALA A 6 -4.14 -8.35 9.71
CA ALA A 6 -4.01 -6.93 10.03
C ALA A 6 -3.65 -6.69 11.50
N GLU A 7 -4.25 -7.44 12.42
CA GLU A 7 -3.95 -7.35 13.85
C GLU A 7 -2.54 -7.85 14.19
N LYS A 8 -2.03 -8.88 13.50
CA LYS A 8 -0.65 -9.35 13.67
C LYS A 8 0.33 -8.26 13.28
N VAL A 9 0.17 -7.69 12.08
CA VAL A 9 1.05 -6.61 11.62
C VAL A 9 0.94 -5.40 12.54
N TRP A 10 -0.26 -5.05 12.99
CA TRP A 10 -0.43 -3.96 13.96
C TRP A 10 0.32 -4.21 15.27
N ALA A 11 0.19 -5.42 15.82
CA ALA A 11 0.82 -5.77 17.10
C ALA A 11 2.36 -5.75 17.02
N ASP A 12 2.92 -6.20 15.89
CA ASP A 12 4.37 -6.22 15.67
C ASP A 12 4.97 -4.81 15.55
N HIS A 13 4.14 -3.81 15.18
CA HIS A 13 4.57 -2.41 14.99
C HIS A 13 4.11 -1.48 16.13
N LEU A 14 3.49 -2.01 17.16
CA LEU A 14 2.98 -1.21 18.27
C LEU A 14 4.12 -0.70 19.16
N VAL A 15 4.46 0.58 19.04
CA VAL A 15 5.46 1.24 19.87
C VAL A 15 4.89 1.59 21.25
N ARG A 16 3.64 2.08 21.27
CA ARG A 16 2.94 2.43 22.50
C ARG A 16 1.43 2.27 22.32
N LYS A 17 0.81 1.56 23.23
CA LYS A 17 -0.65 1.46 23.28
C LYS A 17 -1.24 2.74 23.83
N GLY A 18 -2.29 3.25 23.20
CA GLY A 18 -3.07 4.36 23.72
C GLY A 18 -3.83 4.00 24.99
N SER A 19 -4.03 4.96 25.87
CA SER A 19 -4.88 4.84 27.05
C SER A 19 -6.01 5.85 27.02
N ASP A 20 -7.11 5.57 27.68
CA ASP A 20 -8.24 6.51 27.84
C ASP A 20 -8.79 7.07 26.53
N GLY A 21 -8.82 6.23 25.48
CA GLY A 21 -9.30 6.61 24.15
C GLY A 21 -8.28 7.36 23.27
N ALA A 22 -7.06 7.54 23.75
CA ALA A 22 -5.95 8.03 22.94
C ALA A 22 -5.57 7.01 21.85
N PRO A 23 -5.02 7.46 20.71
CA PRO A 23 -4.57 6.58 19.66
C PRO A 23 -3.32 5.79 20.07
N ASP A 24 -3.17 4.61 19.46
CA ASP A 24 -1.93 3.84 19.49
C ASP A 24 -0.84 4.56 18.70
N LEU A 25 0.43 4.33 19.06
CA LEU A 25 1.59 4.80 18.29
C LEU A 25 2.21 3.62 17.58
N LEU A 26 2.21 3.64 16.26
CA LEU A 26 2.78 2.61 15.40
C LEU A 26 4.10 3.05 14.80
N TYR A 27 5.04 2.12 14.68
CA TYR A 27 6.24 2.28 13.87
C TYR A 27 5.90 2.12 12.38
N ILE A 28 6.58 2.86 11.51
CA ILE A 28 6.42 2.81 10.06
C ILE A 28 7.74 2.32 9.44
N ASP A 29 7.70 1.17 8.75
CA ASP A 29 8.90 0.58 8.14
C ASP A 29 9.35 1.30 6.87
N LEU A 30 8.39 1.72 6.04
CA LEU A 30 8.69 2.35 4.76
C LEU A 30 7.73 3.50 4.51
N MET A 31 8.29 4.63 4.14
CA MET A 31 7.53 5.76 3.64
C MET A 31 7.91 6.04 2.19
N LEU A 32 6.94 5.94 1.31
CA LEU A 32 7.06 6.33 -0.08
C LEU A 32 6.66 7.79 -0.27
N MET A 33 7.32 8.47 -1.18
CA MET A 33 7.14 9.89 -1.40
C MET A 33 7.10 10.22 -2.89
N HIS A 34 6.36 11.27 -3.22
CA HIS A 34 6.31 11.84 -4.56
C HIS A 34 6.21 13.38 -4.49
N GLU A 35 6.22 14.06 -5.61
CA GLU A 35 6.33 15.52 -5.70
C GLU A 35 5.10 16.29 -5.22
N VAL A 36 3.90 15.66 -5.15
CA VAL A 36 2.66 16.41 -4.86
C VAL A 36 2.49 16.68 -3.37
N THR A 37 2.71 15.69 -2.51
CA THR A 37 2.40 15.76 -1.07
C THR A 37 3.62 16.01 -0.18
N SER A 38 4.84 15.90 -0.71
CA SER A 38 6.07 16.04 0.05
C SER A 38 6.58 17.48 0.28
N PRO A 39 6.33 18.47 -0.59
CA PRO A 39 6.96 19.80 -0.45
C PRO A 39 6.68 20.48 0.89
N GLN A 40 5.41 20.45 1.34
CA GLN A 40 5.01 21.06 2.61
C GLN A 40 5.56 20.30 3.82
N ALA A 41 5.69 18.98 3.73
CA ALA A 41 6.28 18.16 4.80
C ALA A 41 7.77 18.48 4.99
N PHE A 42 8.53 18.60 3.90
CA PHE A 42 9.92 19.04 3.96
C PHE A 42 10.06 20.47 4.51
N GLU A 43 9.16 21.38 4.13
CA GLU A 43 9.16 22.74 4.65
C GLU A 43 8.87 22.76 6.15
N GLY A 44 7.92 21.97 6.64
CA GLY A 44 7.64 21.83 8.06
C GLY A 44 8.86 21.35 8.85
N LEU A 45 9.59 20.35 8.35
CA LEU A 45 10.85 19.90 8.96
C LEU A 45 11.89 21.03 9.01
N ARG A 46 12.05 21.78 7.91
CA ARG A 46 13.01 22.89 7.81
C ARG A 46 12.70 23.99 8.83
N LEU A 47 11.44 24.42 8.90
CA LEU A 47 10.99 25.45 9.85
C LEU A 47 11.14 25.00 11.30
N ALA A 48 10.95 23.70 11.58
CA ALA A 48 11.14 23.13 12.91
C ALA A 48 12.61 22.82 13.25
N GLY A 49 13.55 23.04 12.33
CA GLY A 49 14.96 22.68 12.49
C GLY A 49 15.21 21.18 12.67
N ARG A 50 14.33 20.34 12.11
CA ARG A 50 14.37 18.88 12.21
C ARG A 50 14.93 18.24 10.95
N LYS A 51 15.44 17.02 11.11
CA LYS A 51 15.84 16.13 10.03
C LYS A 51 14.99 14.86 10.06
N PRO A 52 14.88 14.15 8.94
CA PRO A 52 14.29 12.81 8.95
C PRO A 52 15.00 11.91 9.96
N ARG A 53 14.22 11.09 10.67
CA ARG A 53 14.75 10.19 11.69
C ARG A 53 15.50 9.02 11.08
N HIS A 54 14.92 8.38 10.07
CA HIS A 54 15.46 7.23 9.35
C HIS A 54 15.36 7.49 7.84
N VAL A 55 16.36 8.17 7.30
CA VAL A 55 16.39 8.57 5.90
C VAL A 55 16.46 7.38 4.94
N ASP A 56 17.02 6.27 5.38
CA ASP A 56 17.08 4.98 4.68
C ASP A 56 15.73 4.29 4.51
N GLN A 57 14.73 4.68 5.29
CA GLN A 57 13.34 4.19 5.20
C GLN A 57 12.41 5.15 4.42
N LEU A 58 12.99 6.21 3.83
CA LEU A 58 12.29 7.19 3.00
C LEU A 58 12.77 7.06 1.56
N ILE A 59 11.86 6.77 0.64
CA ILE A 59 12.20 6.62 -0.78
C ILE A 59 11.23 7.42 -1.60
N ALA A 60 11.76 8.25 -2.49
CA ALA A 60 10.99 9.12 -3.36
C ALA A 60 11.09 8.70 -4.83
N THR A 61 10.04 8.93 -5.59
CA THR A 61 10.02 8.84 -7.04
C THR A 61 9.27 10.04 -7.62
N GLU A 62 9.63 10.46 -8.81
CA GLU A 62 8.84 11.38 -9.60
C GLU A 62 7.75 10.60 -10.31
N ASP A 63 6.48 10.96 -10.12
CA ASP A 63 5.35 10.15 -10.52
C ASP A 63 4.20 10.96 -11.13
N HIS A 64 3.54 11.81 -10.31
CA HIS A 64 2.25 12.42 -10.64
C HIS A 64 2.33 13.51 -11.72
N ASN A 65 3.43 14.24 -11.77
CA ASN A 65 3.61 15.38 -12.68
C ASN A 65 4.62 15.09 -13.80
N THR A 66 4.97 13.85 -13.99
CA THR A 66 5.90 13.44 -15.04
C THR A 66 5.18 13.36 -16.39
N PRO A 67 5.79 13.89 -17.49
CA PRO A 67 5.24 13.69 -18.82
C PRO A 67 5.38 12.24 -19.27
N THR A 68 4.42 11.76 -20.05
CA THR A 68 4.42 10.40 -20.62
C THR A 68 5.02 10.33 -22.02
N VAL A 69 5.29 11.48 -22.64
CA VAL A 69 5.93 11.63 -23.94
C VAL A 69 6.98 12.72 -23.86
N ASP A 70 7.98 12.66 -24.74
CA ASP A 70 9.06 13.65 -24.80
C ASP A 70 9.75 13.90 -23.44
N ILE A 71 9.98 12.83 -22.68
CA ILE A 71 10.52 12.89 -21.30
C ILE A 71 11.88 13.60 -21.20
N ASP A 72 12.62 13.67 -22.30
CA ASP A 72 13.91 14.36 -22.40
C ASP A 72 13.77 15.89 -22.56
N ARG A 73 12.55 16.40 -22.68
CA ARG A 73 12.27 17.83 -22.83
C ARG A 73 11.83 18.43 -21.50
N PRO A 74 12.04 19.75 -21.32
CA PRO A 74 11.46 20.44 -20.17
C PRO A 74 9.95 20.23 -20.09
N ASN A 75 9.45 20.00 -18.87
CA ASN A 75 8.02 19.86 -18.65
C ASN A 75 7.29 21.13 -19.09
N PRO A 76 6.31 21.05 -20.00
CA PRO A 76 5.63 22.23 -20.54
C PRO A 76 4.72 22.92 -19.52
N ASP A 77 4.32 22.24 -18.45
CA ASP A 77 3.55 22.81 -17.35
C ASP A 77 4.49 23.33 -16.26
N GLU A 78 4.47 24.64 -16.03
CA GLU A 78 5.37 25.30 -15.08
C GLU A 78 5.14 24.83 -13.62
N THR A 79 3.89 24.52 -13.25
CA THR A 79 3.56 24.06 -11.90
C THR A 79 4.11 22.66 -11.67
N SER A 80 3.91 21.77 -12.63
CA SER A 80 4.45 20.41 -12.58
C SER A 80 5.99 20.44 -12.56
N ALA A 81 6.62 21.25 -13.40
CA ALA A 81 8.07 21.42 -13.40
C ALA A 81 8.60 21.92 -12.05
N LEU A 82 7.89 22.87 -11.42
CA LEU A 82 8.26 23.40 -10.10
C LEU A 82 8.14 22.32 -9.01
N GLN A 83 7.10 21.48 -9.04
CA GLN A 83 6.92 20.41 -8.07
C GLN A 83 8.01 19.35 -8.19
N LEU A 84 8.36 18.92 -9.41
CA LEU A 84 9.47 17.98 -9.66
C LEU A 84 10.81 18.56 -9.14
N THR A 85 11.18 19.76 -9.58
CA THR A 85 12.43 20.38 -9.13
C THR A 85 12.45 20.66 -7.62
N THR A 86 11.30 20.87 -6.99
CA THR A 86 11.19 21.03 -5.54
C THR A 86 11.45 19.69 -4.83
N LEU A 87 10.91 18.60 -5.34
CA LEU A 87 11.19 17.26 -4.81
C LEU A 87 12.69 16.95 -4.89
N GLU A 88 13.31 17.16 -6.05
CA GLU A 88 14.76 16.96 -6.25
C GLU A 88 15.61 17.74 -5.23
N LYS A 89 15.31 19.05 -5.06
CA LYS A 89 16.00 19.91 -4.10
C LYS A 89 15.85 19.41 -2.67
N ASN A 90 14.61 19.07 -2.28
CA ASN A 90 14.32 18.59 -0.93
C ASN A 90 14.99 17.23 -0.67
N CYS A 91 14.91 16.29 -1.58
CA CYS A 91 15.57 14.99 -1.44
C CYS A 91 17.09 15.16 -1.30
N LYS A 92 17.69 16.03 -2.11
CA LYS A 92 19.14 16.36 -2.01
C LYS A 92 19.50 17.00 -0.67
N GLU A 93 18.70 17.94 -0.19
CA GLU A 93 18.94 18.66 1.08
C GLU A 93 18.86 17.72 2.28
N PHE A 94 17.85 16.86 2.30
CA PHE A 94 17.57 15.97 3.43
C PHE A 94 18.21 14.58 3.31
N GLY A 95 18.88 14.29 2.19
CA GLY A 95 19.55 13.02 1.94
C GLY A 95 18.61 11.86 1.61
N VAL A 96 17.38 12.14 1.18
CA VAL A 96 16.39 11.13 0.78
C VAL A 96 16.73 10.58 -0.60
N ARG A 97 16.69 9.26 -0.76
CA ARG A 97 16.86 8.59 -2.05
C ARG A 97 15.71 8.96 -2.99
N LEU A 98 16.05 9.45 -4.17
CA LEU A 98 15.10 9.82 -5.23
C LEU A 98 15.39 9.02 -6.49
N HIS A 99 14.33 8.53 -7.13
CA HIS A 99 14.32 8.02 -8.50
C HIS A 99 13.65 9.07 -9.40
N PRO A 100 14.44 9.99 -10.01
CA PRO A 100 13.90 11.05 -10.87
C PRO A 100 13.47 10.52 -12.23
N LEU A 101 12.72 11.32 -12.98
CA LEU A 101 12.33 11.02 -14.35
C LEU A 101 13.56 10.69 -15.22
N GLY A 102 13.50 9.54 -15.88
CA GLY A 102 14.60 9.01 -16.70
C GLY A 102 15.58 8.09 -15.94
N ASP A 103 15.45 7.95 -14.62
CA ASP A 103 16.16 6.91 -13.86
C ASP A 103 15.60 5.53 -14.24
N ALA A 104 16.46 4.50 -14.29
CA ALA A 104 16.07 3.14 -14.67
C ALA A 104 15.03 2.51 -13.72
N ASP A 105 15.01 2.94 -12.49
CA ASP A 105 14.12 2.44 -11.44
C ASP A 105 12.95 3.41 -11.16
N GLN A 106 12.82 4.52 -11.91
CA GLN A 106 11.71 5.44 -11.76
C GLN A 106 10.39 4.80 -12.23
N GLY A 107 9.30 5.11 -11.55
CA GLY A 107 7.98 4.64 -11.93
C GLY A 107 6.88 5.14 -11.00
N ILE A 108 5.65 4.73 -11.31
CA ILE A 108 4.48 4.98 -10.47
C ILE A 108 4.77 4.50 -9.05
N VAL A 109 4.55 5.37 -8.06
CA VAL A 109 4.97 5.17 -6.66
C VAL A 109 4.53 3.81 -6.06
N HIS A 110 3.36 3.30 -6.45
CA HIS A 110 2.84 2.02 -5.97
C HIS A 110 3.20 0.82 -6.87
N ALA A 111 3.90 1.04 -7.97
CA ALA A 111 4.42 -0.01 -8.85
C ALA A 111 5.94 -0.19 -8.67
N PHE A 112 6.72 0.91 -8.61
CA PHE A 112 8.17 0.82 -8.52
C PHE A 112 8.64 0.12 -7.24
N ALA A 113 8.02 0.42 -6.09
CA ALA A 113 8.43 -0.16 -4.82
C ALA A 113 8.24 -1.69 -4.76
N PRO A 114 7.11 -2.29 -5.21
CA PRO A 114 7.00 -3.73 -5.41
C PRO A 114 8.01 -4.30 -6.40
N ILE A 115 8.20 -3.65 -7.56
CA ILE A 115 9.14 -4.11 -8.60
C ILE A 115 10.57 -4.17 -8.05
N LEU A 116 10.96 -3.23 -7.22
CA LEU A 116 12.28 -3.20 -6.58
C LEU A 116 12.39 -4.14 -5.35
N GLY A 117 11.29 -4.75 -4.90
CA GLY A 117 11.29 -5.59 -3.70
C GLY A 117 11.33 -4.79 -2.38
N LEU A 118 11.02 -3.51 -2.42
CA LEU A 118 10.92 -2.63 -1.24
C LEU A 118 9.67 -2.94 -0.41
N THR A 119 8.60 -3.38 -1.07
CA THR A 119 7.37 -3.83 -0.42
C THR A 119 7.51 -5.29 -0.02
N GLN A 120 7.45 -5.57 1.27
CA GLN A 120 7.59 -6.95 1.77
C GLN A 120 6.44 -7.30 2.75
N PRO A 121 6.12 -8.60 2.90
CA PRO A 121 5.08 -9.03 3.83
C PRO A 121 5.35 -8.60 5.27
N GLY A 122 4.29 -8.18 5.94
CA GLY A 122 4.33 -7.80 7.34
C GLY A 122 4.81 -6.38 7.62
N MET A 123 5.21 -5.61 6.60
CA MET A 123 5.62 -4.21 6.77
C MET A 123 4.42 -3.29 7.01
N THR A 124 4.69 -2.16 7.67
CA THR A 124 3.83 -0.97 7.66
C THR A 124 4.36 0.01 6.62
N ILE A 125 3.52 0.39 5.64
CA ILE A 125 3.91 1.26 4.53
C ILE A 125 2.95 2.44 4.43
N VAL A 126 3.50 3.66 4.34
CA VAL A 126 2.70 4.86 4.15
C VAL A 126 3.20 5.71 2.98
N CYS A 127 2.29 6.46 2.39
CA CYS A 127 2.57 7.45 1.35
C CYS A 127 1.52 8.57 1.44
N GLY A 128 1.84 9.74 0.95
CA GLY A 128 0.89 10.83 0.78
C GLY A 128 -0.07 10.63 -0.39
N ASP A 129 -0.44 9.40 -0.68
CA ASP A 129 -1.32 8.98 -1.78
C ASP A 129 -2.37 7.97 -1.29
N SER A 130 -3.61 8.12 -1.74
CA SER A 130 -4.74 7.27 -1.32
C SER A 130 -4.59 5.81 -1.74
N HIS A 131 -3.93 5.52 -2.88
CA HIS A 131 -3.76 4.17 -3.42
C HIS A 131 -2.58 3.39 -2.81
N THR A 132 -2.02 3.87 -1.70
CA THR A 132 -1.00 3.15 -0.92
C THR A 132 -1.46 1.75 -0.50
N SER A 133 -2.76 1.50 -0.41
CA SER A 133 -3.33 0.17 -0.15
C SER A 133 -2.90 -0.90 -1.15
N THR A 134 -2.38 -0.52 -2.33
CA THR A 134 -1.81 -1.44 -3.33
C THR A 134 -0.78 -2.41 -2.73
N HIS A 135 0.06 -1.92 -1.81
CA HIS A 135 1.10 -2.71 -1.15
C HIS A 135 0.54 -3.81 -0.24
N GLY A 136 -0.74 -3.72 0.13
CA GLY A 136 -1.43 -4.77 0.88
C GLY A 136 -1.56 -6.09 0.12
N ALA A 137 -1.38 -6.10 -1.20
CA ALA A 137 -1.28 -7.30 -2.03
C ALA A 137 -0.16 -8.25 -1.59
N PHE A 138 0.84 -7.72 -0.90
CA PHE A 138 1.99 -8.45 -0.34
C PHE A 138 1.79 -8.85 1.13
N GLY A 139 0.65 -8.54 1.75
CA GLY A 139 0.43 -8.73 3.17
C GLY A 139 1.06 -7.63 4.05
N ALA A 140 1.37 -6.48 3.46
CA ALA A 140 1.76 -5.28 4.19
C ALA A 140 0.51 -4.52 4.69
N LEU A 141 0.59 -3.88 5.85
CA LEU A 141 -0.42 -2.92 6.31
C LEU A 141 -0.08 -1.55 5.74
N ALA A 142 -0.69 -1.22 4.61
CA ALA A 142 -0.34 -0.06 3.81
C ALA A 142 -1.53 0.87 3.60
N PHE A 143 -1.34 2.18 3.81
CA PHE A 143 -2.42 3.16 3.69
C PHE A 143 -1.92 4.57 3.43
N GLY A 144 -2.77 5.37 2.77
CA GLY A 144 -2.53 6.78 2.51
C GLY A 144 -2.62 7.64 3.76
N ILE A 145 -1.78 8.67 3.83
CA ILE A 145 -1.72 9.63 4.94
C ILE A 145 -1.74 11.07 4.41
N GLY A 146 -2.20 12.00 5.25
CA GLY A 146 -2.20 13.42 4.91
C GLY A 146 -0.82 14.07 5.04
N THR A 147 -0.64 15.23 4.42
CA THR A 147 0.65 15.94 4.35
C THR A 147 1.27 16.23 5.73
N SER A 148 0.46 16.58 6.73
CA SER A 148 0.94 16.77 8.10
C SER A 148 1.41 15.47 8.78
N GLU A 149 0.78 14.34 8.42
CA GLU A 149 1.20 13.01 8.86
C GLU A 149 2.50 12.60 8.16
N VAL A 150 2.68 12.98 6.87
CA VAL A 150 3.94 12.80 6.14
C VAL A 150 5.08 13.47 6.89
N GLU A 151 4.95 14.75 7.27
CA GLU A 151 5.95 15.45 8.09
C GLU A 151 6.22 14.72 9.40
N HIS A 152 5.16 14.28 10.09
CA HIS A 152 5.28 13.58 11.36
C HIS A 152 6.06 12.27 11.22
N VAL A 153 5.74 11.45 10.21
CA VAL A 153 6.45 10.18 9.95
C VAL A 153 7.91 10.45 9.59
N MET A 154 8.20 11.42 8.75
CA MET A 154 9.58 11.81 8.46
C MET A 154 10.37 12.15 9.73
N ALA A 155 9.76 12.91 10.64
CA ALA A 155 10.42 13.36 11.88
C ALA A 155 10.59 12.26 12.93
N THR A 156 9.69 11.28 12.97
CA THR A 156 9.57 10.34 14.11
C THR A 156 9.62 8.87 13.75
N GLN A 157 9.39 8.54 12.49
CA GLN A 157 9.19 7.18 11.97
C GLN A 157 8.00 6.47 12.64
N THR A 158 7.06 7.22 13.16
CA THR A 158 5.87 6.71 13.83
C THR A 158 4.62 7.45 13.39
N LEU A 159 3.46 6.83 13.62
CA LEU A 159 2.16 7.45 13.36
C LEU A 159 1.17 7.11 14.47
N SER A 160 0.40 8.10 14.91
CA SER A 160 -0.65 7.92 15.91
C SER A 160 -1.97 7.55 15.22
N LEU A 161 -2.48 6.35 15.48
CA LEU A 161 -3.68 5.82 14.86
C LEU A 161 -4.61 5.14 15.86
N LYS A 162 -5.92 5.26 15.63
CA LYS A 162 -6.90 4.38 16.30
C LYS A 162 -6.91 3.02 15.62
N PRO A 163 -7.05 1.91 16.37
CA PRO A 163 -7.19 0.58 15.80
C PRO A 163 -8.32 0.54 14.77
N PHE A 164 -8.07 -0.15 13.67
CA PHE A 164 -9.07 -0.37 12.62
C PHE A 164 -10.02 -1.50 13.01
N LYS A 165 -11.20 -1.49 12.40
CA LYS A 165 -12.04 -2.68 12.32
C LYS A 165 -11.53 -3.60 11.22
N THR A 166 -11.82 -4.89 11.34
CA THR A 166 -11.42 -5.90 10.36
C THR A 166 -12.60 -6.40 9.55
N MET A 167 -12.42 -6.53 8.22
CA MET A 167 -13.44 -7.08 7.33
C MET A 167 -12.83 -8.19 6.48
N ALA A 168 -13.44 -9.38 6.50
CA ALA A 168 -13.13 -10.43 5.54
C ALA A 168 -14.02 -10.30 4.31
N VAL A 169 -13.41 -10.34 3.11
CA VAL A 169 -14.12 -10.49 1.84
C VAL A 169 -13.68 -11.81 1.20
N ASN A 170 -14.53 -12.82 1.28
CA ASN A 170 -14.27 -14.14 0.72
C ASN A 170 -14.78 -14.21 -0.72
N VAL A 171 -13.89 -14.40 -1.68
CA VAL A 171 -14.22 -14.51 -3.10
C VAL A 171 -13.95 -15.94 -3.55
N ASN A 172 -15.00 -16.67 -3.86
CA ASN A 172 -14.93 -18.08 -4.24
C ASN A 172 -15.47 -18.31 -5.65
N GLY A 173 -14.98 -19.36 -6.29
CA GLY A 173 -15.29 -19.73 -7.67
C GLY A 173 -14.15 -19.36 -8.61
N LYS A 174 -14.30 -19.77 -9.86
CA LYS A 174 -13.32 -19.53 -10.91
C LYS A 174 -13.67 -18.25 -11.66
N LEU A 175 -12.68 -17.39 -11.86
CA LEU A 175 -12.83 -16.18 -12.66
C LEU A 175 -13.12 -16.59 -14.13
N PRO A 176 -14.19 -16.08 -14.76
CA PRO A 176 -14.45 -16.29 -16.18
C PRO A 176 -13.28 -15.81 -17.05
N ALA A 177 -13.09 -16.41 -18.22
CA ALA A 177 -11.94 -16.13 -19.08
C ALA A 177 -11.91 -14.70 -19.65
N ASP A 178 -13.05 -14.04 -19.68
CA ASP A 178 -13.27 -12.67 -20.17
C ASP A 178 -13.36 -11.63 -19.03
N ALA A 179 -13.23 -12.08 -17.76
CA ALA A 179 -13.21 -11.21 -16.60
C ALA A 179 -11.79 -11.04 -16.05
N THR A 180 -11.56 -9.93 -15.39
CA THR A 180 -10.27 -9.51 -14.81
C THR A 180 -10.37 -9.31 -13.30
N ALA A 181 -9.26 -9.12 -12.63
CA ALA A 181 -9.22 -8.75 -11.22
C ALA A 181 -9.97 -7.43 -10.92
N LYS A 182 -10.02 -6.52 -11.91
CA LYS A 182 -10.80 -5.29 -11.81
C LYS A 182 -12.29 -5.56 -11.70
N ASP A 183 -12.80 -6.56 -12.39
CA ASP A 183 -14.22 -6.95 -12.30
C ASP A 183 -14.54 -7.53 -10.91
N ILE A 184 -13.60 -8.25 -10.30
CA ILE A 184 -13.74 -8.75 -8.92
C ILE A 184 -13.92 -7.57 -7.96
N ILE A 185 -13.00 -6.61 -7.97
CA ILE A 185 -13.07 -5.50 -7.01
C ILE A 185 -14.27 -4.58 -7.28
N LEU A 186 -14.67 -4.37 -8.54
CA LEU A 186 -15.87 -3.63 -8.88
C LEU A 186 -17.13 -4.34 -8.39
N ALA A 187 -17.20 -5.68 -8.48
CA ALA A 187 -18.30 -6.46 -7.93
C ALA A 187 -18.35 -6.38 -6.39
N ILE A 188 -17.20 -6.38 -5.72
CA ILE A 188 -17.11 -6.18 -4.28
C ILE A 188 -17.65 -4.79 -3.91
N ILE A 189 -17.19 -3.72 -4.60
CA ILE A 189 -17.64 -2.34 -4.36
C ILE A 189 -19.15 -2.23 -4.61
N ALA A 190 -19.65 -2.83 -5.69
CA ALA A 190 -21.09 -2.84 -5.97
C ALA A 190 -21.89 -3.52 -4.86
N LYS A 191 -21.33 -4.58 -4.25
CA LYS A 191 -21.99 -5.32 -3.16
C LYS A 191 -21.99 -4.59 -1.83
N ILE A 192 -20.86 -3.97 -1.44
CA ILE A 192 -20.73 -3.33 -0.12
C ILE A 192 -21.03 -1.83 -0.16
N GLY A 193 -21.02 -1.20 -1.34
CA GLY A 193 -21.14 0.25 -1.55
C GLY A 193 -19.80 0.98 -1.41
N THR A 194 -19.69 2.19 -1.95
CA THR A 194 -18.50 3.04 -1.92
C THR A 194 -18.07 3.49 -0.51
N GLY A 195 -18.96 3.39 0.49
CA GLY A 195 -18.68 3.65 1.90
C GLY A 195 -18.66 2.39 2.77
N GLY A 196 -18.85 1.20 2.18
CA GLY A 196 -19.02 -0.05 2.92
C GLY A 196 -17.80 -0.52 3.68
N GLY A 197 -16.62 -0.07 3.27
CA GLY A 197 -15.33 -0.34 3.90
C GLY A 197 -14.84 0.74 4.88
N GLN A 198 -15.62 1.79 5.13
CA GLN A 198 -15.20 2.90 5.98
C GLN A 198 -14.83 2.46 7.40
N GLY A 199 -13.60 2.75 7.81
CA GLY A 199 -13.05 2.37 9.11
C GLY A 199 -12.54 0.92 9.20
N TYR A 200 -12.55 0.19 8.09
CA TYR A 200 -12.06 -1.19 8.02
C TYR A 200 -10.71 -1.30 7.30
N VAL A 201 -9.93 -2.29 7.73
CA VAL A 201 -8.93 -2.96 6.90
C VAL A 201 -9.62 -4.20 6.32
N ILE A 202 -9.64 -4.32 5.00
CA ILE A 202 -10.26 -5.45 4.30
C ILE A 202 -9.20 -6.51 4.03
N GLU A 203 -9.45 -7.76 4.46
CA GLU A 203 -8.67 -8.92 4.04
C GLU A 203 -9.42 -9.65 2.93
N TYR A 204 -8.86 -9.62 1.71
CA TYR A 204 -9.38 -10.38 0.57
C TYR A 204 -8.91 -11.82 0.64
N ARG A 205 -9.85 -12.76 0.58
CA ARG A 205 -9.65 -14.19 0.83
C ARG A 205 -10.42 -15.04 -0.17
N GLY A 206 -10.19 -16.33 -0.15
CA GLY A 206 -10.92 -17.30 -0.95
C GLY A 206 -10.12 -17.82 -2.14
N GLU A 207 -10.70 -18.81 -2.84
CA GLU A 207 -10.05 -19.51 -3.93
C GLU A 207 -9.68 -18.56 -5.09
N ALA A 208 -10.60 -17.68 -5.47
CA ALA A 208 -10.40 -16.76 -6.56
C ALA A 208 -9.21 -15.81 -6.29
N ILE A 209 -9.09 -15.30 -5.07
CA ILE A 209 -7.99 -14.39 -4.67
C ILE A 209 -6.64 -15.11 -4.67
N ARG A 210 -6.60 -16.35 -4.16
CA ARG A 210 -5.35 -17.13 -4.15
C ARG A 210 -4.81 -17.43 -5.54
N ASN A 211 -5.69 -17.58 -6.52
CA ASN A 211 -5.33 -17.88 -7.90
C ASN A 211 -4.90 -16.65 -8.73
N LEU A 212 -5.00 -15.43 -8.17
CA LEU A 212 -4.56 -14.21 -8.84
C LEU A 212 -3.04 -14.11 -8.86
N THR A 213 -2.51 -13.56 -9.95
CA THR A 213 -1.13 -13.08 -10.05
C THR A 213 -0.90 -11.89 -9.11
N MET A 214 0.36 -11.51 -8.85
CA MET A 214 0.63 -10.34 -8.00
C MET A 214 0.09 -9.04 -8.58
N ASP A 215 0.14 -8.85 -9.90
CA ASP A 215 -0.42 -7.65 -10.56
C ASP A 215 -1.95 -7.57 -10.38
N GLU A 216 -2.62 -8.71 -10.45
CA GLU A 216 -4.06 -8.81 -10.19
C GLU A 216 -4.39 -8.57 -8.71
N ARG A 217 -3.57 -9.09 -7.77
CA ARG A 217 -3.71 -8.80 -6.34
C ARG A 217 -3.50 -7.32 -6.04
N MET A 218 -2.51 -6.69 -6.67
CA MET A 218 -2.29 -5.25 -6.57
C MET A 218 -3.50 -4.47 -7.07
N THR A 219 -4.12 -4.87 -8.18
CA THR A 219 -5.35 -4.27 -8.68
C THR A 219 -6.49 -4.33 -7.66
N VAL A 220 -6.71 -5.48 -7.01
CA VAL A 220 -7.75 -5.63 -5.99
C VAL A 220 -7.46 -4.75 -4.78
N CYS A 221 -6.25 -4.78 -4.25
CA CYS A 221 -5.87 -3.98 -3.08
C CYS A 221 -5.84 -2.47 -3.38
N ASN A 222 -5.41 -2.07 -4.59
CA ASN A 222 -5.40 -0.69 -5.05
C ASN A 222 -6.78 -0.05 -4.90
N MET A 223 -7.81 -0.72 -5.40
CA MET A 223 -9.18 -0.19 -5.42
C MET A 223 -9.95 -0.37 -4.09
N SER A 224 -9.29 -0.72 -3.01
CA SER A 224 -9.91 -0.75 -1.67
C SER A 224 -10.37 0.63 -1.21
N ILE A 225 -9.70 1.68 -1.67
CA ILE A 225 -10.04 3.06 -1.33
C ILE A 225 -11.40 3.48 -1.94
N GLU A 226 -11.76 2.98 -3.13
CA GLU A 226 -13.06 3.24 -3.76
C GLU A 226 -14.21 2.56 -2.99
N ALA A 227 -13.92 1.53 -2.20
CA ALA A 227 -14.85 0.96 -1.23
C ALA A 227 -14.90 1.75 0.10
N GLY A 228 -14.10 2.80 0.23
CA GLY A 228 -13.95 3.59 1.44
C GLY A 228 -13.08 2.95 2.52
N ALA A 229 -12.39 1.85 2.24
CA ALA A 229 -11.56 1.15 3.20
C ALA A 229 -10.28 1.94 3.53
N ARG A 230 -9.74 1.72 4.73
CA ARG A 230 -8.45 2.28 5.13
C ARG A 230 -7.30 1.58 4.43
N ALA A 231 -7.39 0.27 4.26
CA ALA A 231 -6.43 -0.57 3.58
C ALA A 231 -7.12 -1.84 3.05
N GLY A 232 -6.50 -2.48 2.05
CA GLY A 232 -6.83 -3.83 1.60
C GLY A 232 -5.59 -4.71 1.75
N MET A 233 -5.75 -5.94 2.18
CA MET A 233 -4.66 -6.87 2.40
C MET A 233 -4.97 -8.24 1.80
N ILE A 234 -3.94 -8.93 1.34
CA ILE A 234 -3.98 -10.35 0.95
C ILE A 234 -2.86 -11.05 1.71
N ALA A 235 -3.18 -12.15 2.38
CA ALA A 235 -2.16 -12.92 3.09
C ALA A 235 -1.08 -13.41 2.11
N PRO A 236 0.22 -13.23 2.43
CA PRO A 236 1.31 -13.66 1.56
C PRO A 236 1.34 -15.18 1.44
N ASP A 237 1.64 -15.65 0.24
CA ASP A 237 1.76 -17.07 -0.11
C ASP A 237 2.90 -17.29 -1.10
N GLU A 238 3.02 -18.49 -1.64
CA GLU A 238 4.05 -18.85 -2.59
C GLU A 238 4.11 -17.91 -3.80
N THR A 239 2.97 -17.43 -4.30
CA THR A 239 2.91 -16.44 -5.41
C THR A 239 3.62 -15.14 -5.02
N THR A 240 3.41 -14.67 -3.77
CA THR A 240 4.09 -13.49 -3.22
C THR A 240 5.59 -13.72 -3.08
N PHE A 241 5.98 -14.91 -2.58
CA PHE A 241 7.40 -15.22 -2.37
C PHE A 241 8.16 -15.36 -3.69
N GLU A 242 7.57 -16.02 -4.68
CA GLU A 242 8.15 -16.13 -6.03
C GLU A 242 8.32 -14.76 -6.70
N TYR A 243 7.36 -13.87 -6.53
CA TYR A 243 7.43 -12.50 -7.06
C TYR A 243 8.59 -11.71 -6.45
N LEU A 244 8.82 -11.83 -5.15
CA LEU A 244 9.86 -11.09 -4.42
C LEU A 244 11.26 -11.67 -4.62
N LYS A 245 11.38 -12.95 -4.90
CA LYS A 245 12.67 -13.64 -4.97
C LYS A 245 13.58 -13.02 -6.03
N GLY A 246 14.77 -12.59 -5.61
CA GLY A 246 15.79 -12.01 -6.48
C GLY A 246 15.51 -10.55 -6.90
N ARG A 247 14.54 -9.88 -6.29
CA ARG A 247 14.34 -8.44 -6.46
C ARG A 247 15.46 -7.65 -5.77
N PRO A 248 15.84 -6.46 -6.27
CA PRO A 248 17.00 -5.70 -5.79
C PRO A 248 17.07 -5.44 -4.28
N HIS A 249 15.91 -5.26 -3.64
CA HIS A 249 15.81 -4.98 -2.20
C HIS A 249 15.15 -6.11 -1.41
N ALA A 250 14.86 -7.24 -2.04
CA ALA A 250 14.43 -8.44 -1.31
C ALA A 250 15.58 -9.05 -0.54
N PRO A 251 15.33 -9.73 0.60
CA PRO A 251 16.36 -10.46 1.32
C PRO A 251 17.01 -11.55 0.43
N GLU A 252 18.26 -11.87 0.68
CA GLU A 252 19.02 -12.90 -0.03
C GLU A 252 19.63 -13.93 0.93
N GLY A 253 19.94 -15.12 0.41
CA GLY A 253 20.60 -16.18 1.16
C GLY A 253 19.85 -16.57 2.43
N GLU A 254 20.55 -16.67 3.55
CA GLU A 254 19.96 -17.03 4.85
C GLU A 254 18.90 -16.03 5.33
N LEU A 255 19.02 -14.75 4.97
CA LEU A 255 18.00 -13.75 5.30
C LEU A 255 16.70 -13.99 4.53
N TRP A 256 16.79 -14.48 3.30
CA TRP A 256 15.62 -14.91 2.54
C TRP A 256 14.88 -16.05 3.23
N ASP A 257 15.60 -17.07 3.68
CA ASP A 257 14.99 -18.23 4.35
C ASP A 257 14.32 -17.82 5.66
N GLN A 258 14.94 -16.92 6.43
CA GLN A 258 14.37 -16.36 7.66
C GLN A 258 13.12 -15.51 7.34
N ALA A 259 13.18 -14.67 6.31
CA ALA A 259 12.05 -13.83 5.90
C ALA A 259 10.86 -14.69 5.46
N VAL A 260 11.07 -15.70 4.61
CA VAL A 260 10.01 -16.62 4.17
C VAL A 260 9.42 -17.39 5.36
N ALA A 261 10.25 -17.83 6.31
CA ALA A 261 9.76 -18.49 7.52
C ALA A 261 8.83 -17.58 8.34
N TYR A 262 9.18 -16.30 8.49
CA TYR A 262 8.33 -15.29 9.14
C TYR A 262 7.08 -14.99 8.31
N TRP A 263 7.22 -14.74 7.01
CA TRP A 263 6.10 -14.40 6.13
C TRP A 263 5.01 -15.48 6.09
N LYS A 264 5.39 -16.75 6.21
CA LYS A 264 4.44 -17.88 6.33
C LYS A 264 3.58 -17.84 7.60
N THR A 265 4.00 -17.10 8.62
CA THR A 265 3.19 -16.88 9.83
C THR A 265 2.14 -15.78 9.65
N LEU A 266 2.31 -14.93 8.63
CA LEU A 266 1.46 -13.78 8.33
C LEU A 266 0.19 -14.22 7.58
N LYS A 267 -0.61 -15.03 8.23
CA LYS A 267 -1.95 -15.42 7.80
C LYS A 267 -2.90 -15.30 8.99
N THR A 268 -4.14 -14.99 8.70
CA THR A 268 -5.20 -14.97 9.71
C THR A 268 -5.36 -16.37 10.32
N ASP A 269 -5.47 -16.45 11.64
CA ASP A 269 -5.67 -17.70 12.35
C ASP A 269 -7.06 -18.28 12.05
N ASP A 270 -7.19 -19.61 12.10
CA ASP A 270 -8.43 -20.30 11.71
C ASP A 270 -9.63 -19.93 12.61
N ASP A 271 -9.37 -19.59 13.89
CA ASP A 271 -10.37 -19.17 14.88
C ASP A 271 -10.46 -17.65 15.07
N ALA A 272 -9.83 -16.86 14.17
CA ALA A 272 -9.93 -15.40 14.19
C ALA A 272 -11.35 -14.94 13.83
N VAL A 273 -11.80 -13.88 14.48
CA VAL A 273 -13.13 -13.30 14.26
C VAL A 273 -12.99 -11.91 13.65
N PHE A 274 -13.58 -11.71 12.49
CA PHE A 274 -13.68 -10.41 11.84
C PHE A 274 -14.91 -9.65 12.34
N ASP A 275 -14.80 -8.31 12.42
CA ASP A 275 -15.95 -7.45 12.72
C ASP A 275 -17.05 -7.54 11.65
N LYS A 276 -16.66 -7.83 10.39
CA LYS A 276 -17.57 -8.02 9.27
C LYS A 276 -17.05 -9.08 8.30
N VAL A 277 -17.96 -9.91 7.80
CA VAL A 277 -17.66 -10.90 6.76
C VAL A 277 -18.58 -10.69 5.57
N VAL A 278 -18.01 -10.71 4.38
CA VAL A 278 -18.72 -10.58 3.09
C VAL A 278 -18.30 -11.73 2.19
N ASP A 279 -19.26 -12.49 1.70
CA ASP A 279 -19.02 -13.59 0.76
C ASP A 279 -19.44 -13.17 -0.64
N LEU A 280 -18.58 -13.38 -1.63
CA LEU A 280 -18.83 -13.17 -3.05
C LEU A 280 -18.56 -14.47 -3.80
N SER A 281 -19.51 -14.89 -4.61
CA SER A 281 -19.33 -16.04 -5.52
C SER A 281 -19.20 -15.54 -6.96
N LEU A 282 -18.11 -15.93 -7.62
CA LEU A 282 -17.87 -15.59 -9.04
C LEU A 282 -18.76 -16.35 -10.00
N ILE A 283 -19.50 -17.39 -9.53
CA ILE A 283 -20.46 -18.15 -10.36
C ILE A 283 -21.54 -17.23 -10.94
N HIS A 284 -21.81 -16.08 -10.27
CA HIS A 284 -22.81 -15.11 -10.68
C HIS A 284 -22.23 -13.88 -11.41
N ILE A 285 -20.92 -13.82 -11.59
CA ILE A 285 -20.27 -12.79 -12.43
C ILE A 285 -20.15 -13.40 -13.84
N SER A 286 -21.30 -13.73 -14.43
CA SER A 286 -21.40 -14.15 -15.81
C SER A 286 -21.76 -12.95 -16.65
N GLU A 287 -20.80 -12.36 -17.27
CA GLU A 287 -20.74 -11.23 -18.20
C GLU A 287 -20.20 -9.93 -17.57
N PRO A 288 -19.23 -9.29 -18.24
CA PRO A 288 -18.87 -7.91 -17.88
C PRO A 288 -20.16 -7.08 -17.97
N THR A 289 -20.46 -6.33 -16.94
CA THR A 289 -21.60 -5.42 -16.91
C THR A 289 -21.40 -4.46 -18.09
N ARG A 290 -21.95 -4.80 -19.25
CA ARG A 290 -22.14 -3.82 -20.32
C ARG A 290 -23.02 -2.75 -19.72
N LEU A 291 -22.45 -1.59 -19.46
CA LEU A 291 -23.24 -0.38 -19.28
C LEU A 291 -24.15 -0.31 -20.50
N GLN A 292 -25.40 -0.71 -20.34
CA GLN A 292 -26.43 -0.31 -21.25
C GLN A 292 -26.54 1.20 -21.07
N LEU A 293 -25.93 1.93 -22.00
CA LEU A 293 -26.20 3.33 -22.18
C LEU A 293 -27.71 3.47 -22.41
N ILE A 294 -28.41 3.97 -21.40
CA ILE A 294 -29.78 4.49 -21.52
C ILE A 294 -29.66 5.89 -22.07
#